data_fbc4b554e7147476bea877e398f83c68
#
_entry.id   fbc4b554e7147476bea877e398f83c68
#
_cell.length_a   1.000
_cell.length_b   1.000
_cell.length_c   1.000
_cell.angle_alpha   90.00
_cell.angle_beta   90.00
_cell.angle_gamma   90.00
#
_symmetry.space_group_name_H-M   'P 1'
#
loop_
_entity.id
_entity.type
_entity.pdbx_description
1 polymer ?
#
loop_
_entity_poly.entity_id
_entity_poly.type
_entity_poly.pdbx_seq_one_letter_code
_entity_poly.pdbx_strand_id
1 'polypeptide(L)'
;MRILKNINHELARRIAGLRLFCIVICGICMLNLIRWILAPTGEVLLVNQGQMMLNLIYVIITFSFIYFLNDKNYIFISAATIILFILYYFTFEMLNDYDRSFANPDKLGIGRALETIPLLPLTFIISGILFLRKSLLFIFIVFFTFMCGLSVYEIITDNRTYFSNDWNTTISDGFAIYTPVFVVWLNVWVIICIICMASVYLIDRLMRDAIRFEKSTAQFGRYFSPTVREKIQEIDLEIKEDENNNQLVAVMFTDIDNFTQLSEKMSSKEIIELLSEYQDRMIKPIFKNSGTVDKFIGDSVMATFGTPISQGNDAQNAFDCAREMQIAMRQWAKERKDKNLAEITHRIGIHFGNCVVGNIGNEDRKEFTVIGDVVNVANRVCDICKELNAEILITETLKNRLNEEINSEVIKEHPIRGREDKITLYKIQI
;
A
#
# COMPACT_ATOMS: atom_id res chain seq x y z
N MET A 1 -5.96 -7.75 8.36
CA MET A 1 -4.83 -8.57 7.89
C MET A 1 -4.01 -7.87 6.78
N ARG A 2 -4.60 -7.32 5.70
CA ARG A 2 -3.88 -6.56 4.64
C ARG A 2 -3.16 -5.30 5.14
N ILE A 3 -3.75 -4.51 6.04
CA ILE A 3 -3.12 -3.31 6.61
C ILE A 3 -1.80 -3.65 7.34
N LEU A 4 -1.76 -4.76 8.08
CA LEU A 4 -0.55 -5.30 8.70
C LEU A 4 0.48 -5.74 7.65
N LYS A 5 0.02 -6.29 6.51
CA LYS A 5 0.91 -6.71 5.42
C LYS A 5 1.58 -5.52 4.73
N ASN A 6 0.87 -4.39 4.57
CA ASN A 6 1.40 -3.17 3.95
C ASN A 6 2.33 -2.39 4.89
N ILE A 7 2.03 -2.36 6.20
CA ILE A 7 2.96 -1.84 7.21
C ILE A 7 4.25 -2.67 7.19
N ASN A 8 4.15 -3.98 7.06
CA ASN A 8 5.30 -4.87 6.94
C ASN A 8 6.10 -4.63 5.64
N HIS A 9 5.45 -4.30 4.52
CA HIS A 9 6.14 -3.96 3.26
C HIS A 9 6.89 -2.63 3.35
N GLU A 10 6.31 -1.61 3.96
CA GLU A 10 6.98 -0.32 4.17
C GLU A 10 8.17 -0.48 5.13
N LEU A 11 7.97 -1.20 6.22
CA LEU A 11 9.04 -1.50 7.17
C LEU A 11 10.17 -2.31 6.52
N ALA A 12 9.83 -3.30 5.69
CA ALA A 12 10.82 -4.09 4.94
C ALA A 12 11.64 -3.22 3.96
N ARG A 13 11.03 -2.25 3.28
CA ARG A 13 11.74 -1.29 2.41
C ARG A 13 12.70 -0.40 3.21
N ARG A 14 12.27 0.11 4.36
CA ARG A 14 13.12 0.93 5.25
C ARG A 14 14.30 0.14 5.79
N ILE A 15 14.07 -1.11 6.18
CA ILE A 15 15.12 -2.03 6.63
C ILE A 15 16.10 -2.31 5.48
N ALA A 16 15.63 -2.58 4.28
CA ALA A 16 16.48 -2.80 3.10
C ALA A 16 17.32 -1.55 2.79
N GLY A 17 16.74 -0.37 2.87
CA GLY A 17 17.46 0.88 2.67
C GLY A 17 18.54 1.12 3.75
N LEU A 18 18.24 0.89 5.03
CA LEU A 18 19.23 1.01 6.11
C LEU A 18 20.37 0.00 5.95
N ARG A 19 20.06 -1.24 5.53
CA ARG A 19 21.08 -2.23 5.18
C ARG A 19 22.00 -1.74 4.07
N LEU A 20 21.43 -1.20 2.99
CA LEU A 20 22.20 -0.65 1.88
C LEU A 20 23.10 0.50 2.35
N PHE A 21 22.61 1.40 3.19
CA PHE A 21 23.39 2.50 3.77
C PHE A 21 24.56 1.97 4.60
N CYS A 22 24.33 1.00 5.48
CA CYS A 22 25.38 0.38 6.28
C CYS A 22 26.41 -0.34 5.38
N ILE A 23 25.98 -0.98 4.29
CA ILE A 23 26.89 -1.62 3.32
C ILE A 23 27.78 -0.57 2.65
N VAL A 24 27.21 0.57 2.24
CA VAL A 24 27.98 1.66 1.61
C VAL A 24 29.02 2.23 2.58
N ILE A 25 28.63 2.52 3.83
CA ILE A 25 29.58 2.99 4.85
C ILE A 25 30.67 1.98 5.11
N CYS A 26 30.31 0.72 5.27
CA CYS A 26 31.27 -0.38 5.44
C CYS A 26 32.24 -0.44 4.26
N GLY A 27 31.75 -0.30 3.03
CA GLY A 27 32.58 -0.25 1.81
C GLY A 27 33.57 0.93 1.81
N ILE A 28 33.12 2.12 2.19
CA ILE A 28 33.99 3.32 2.28
C ILE A 28 35.08 3.10 3.33
N CYS A 29 34.74 2.60 4.51
CA CYS A 29 35.70 2.33 5.57
C CYS A 29 36.73 1.24 5.13
N MET A 30 36.27 0.22 4.41
CA MET A 30 37.15 -0.82 3.83
C MET A 30 38.09 -0.24 2.77
N LEU A 31 37.60 0.62 1.88
CA LEU A 31 38.44 1.31 0.89
C LEU A 31 39.53 2.16 1.55
N ASN A 32 39.17 2.88 2.63
CA ASN A 32 40.15 3.64 3.41
C ASN A 32 41.20 2.73 4.05
N LEU A 33 40.81 1.57 4.58
CA LEU A 33 41.76 0.57 5.12
C LEU A 33 42.67 0.05 4.04
N ILE A 34 42.16 -0.31 2.84
CA ILE A 34 42.95 -0.78 1.72
C ILE A 34 43.92 0.30 1.24
N ARG A 35 43.48 1.53 1.09
CA ARG A 35 44.33 2.67 0.73
C ARG A 35 45.49 2.84 1.73
N TRP A 36 45.20 2.66 3.02
CA TRP A 36 46.21 2.75 4.06
C TRP A 36 47.22 1.61 4.00
N ILE A 37 46.77 0.35 3.78
CA ILE A 37 47.65 -0.82 3.65
C ILE A 37 48.58 -0.70 2.42
N LEU A 38 48.10 -0.08 1.35
CA LEU A 38 48.84 0.10 0.10
C LEU A 38 49.74 1.36 0.10
N ALA A 39 49.69 2.19 1.16
CA ALA A 39 50.51 3.37 1.27
C ALA A 39 52.02 3.01 1.40
N PRO A 40 52.95 3.75 0.75
CA PRO A 40 54.38 3.47 0.83
C PRO A 40 54.88 3.55 2.28
N THR A 41 55.71 2.61 2.67
CA THR A 41 56.18 2.35 4.04
C THR A 41 57.09 3.42 4.67
N GLY A 42 57.14 4.63 4.14
CA GLY A 42 58.01 5.70 4.63
C GLY A 42 57.32 6.83 5.42
N GLU A 43 55.98 6.92 5.37
CA GLU A 43 55.23 8.06 5.95
C GLU A 43 54.16 7.67 6.98
N VAL A 44 54.32 6.51 7.63
CA VAL A 44 53.33 6.01 8.60
C VAL A 44 53.54 6.70 9.94
N LEU A 45 53.02 7.88 10.10
CA LEU A 45 52.90 8.60 11.37
C LEU A 45 51.90 7.90 12.32
N LEU A 46 52.05 8.07 13.62
CA LEU A 46 51.22 7.49 14.68
C LEU A 46 49.68 7.71 14.44
N VAL A 47 49.33 8.78 13.80
CA VAL A 47 47.95 9.15 13.48
C VAL A 47 47.32 8.25 12.41
N ASN A 48 48.07 7.83 11.43
CA ASN A 48 47.56 6.85 10.45
C ASN A 48 47.14 5.54 11.12
N GLN A 49 47.79 5.16 12.24
CA GLN A 49 47.37 4.01 13.05
C GLN A 49 46.03 4.25 13.76
N GLY A 50 45.82 5.45 14.31
CA GLY A 50 44.53 5.84 14.94
C GLY A 50 43.37 5.84 13.95
N GLN A 51 43.57 6.39 12.76
CA GLN A 51 42.57 6.36 11.68
C GLN A 51 42.31 4.94 11.18
N MET A 52 43.29 4.11 11.09
CA MET A 52 43.14 2.69 10.74
C MET A 52 42.30 1.94 11.77
N MET A 53 42.60 2.11 13.07
CA MET A 53 41.82 1.49 14.15
C MET A 53 40.38 1.99 14.14
N LEU A 54 40.16 3.28 13.92
CA LEU A 54 38.82 3.87 13.81
C LEU A 54 38.04 3.23 12.65
N ASN A 55 38.61 3.16 11.45
CA ASN A 55 37.96 2.52 10.30
C ASN A 55 37.64 1.05 10.57
N LEU A 56 38.54 0.31 11.21
CA LEU A 56 38.34 -1.10 11.56
C LEU A 56 37.16 -1.27 12.54
N ILE A 57 37.10 -0.44 13.58
CA ILE A 57 35.98 -0.43 14.55
C ILE A 57 34.66 -0.18 13.83
N TYR A 58 34.62 0.81 12.93
CA TYR A 58 33.41 1.13 12.18
C TYR A 58 32.97 0.04 11.21
N VAL A 59 33.90 -0.65 10.57
CA VAL A 59 33.59 -1.84 9.77
C VAL A 59 32.92 -2.91 10.63
N ILE A 60 33.45 -3.21 11.80
CA ILE A 60 32.90 -4.22 12.72
C ILE A 60 31.48 -3.83 13.18
N ILE A 61 31.30 -2.56 13.59
CA ILE A 61 30.01 -2.07 14.09
C ILE A 61 28.96 -2.06 12.97
N THR A 62 29.28 -1.51 11.79
CA THR A 62 28.33 -1.44 10.67
C THR A 62 27.97 -2.83 10.15
N PHE A 63 28.92 -3.76 10.11
CA PHE A 63 28.67 -5.15 9.79
C PHE A 63 27.73 -5.83 10.80
N SER A 64 27.96 -5.58 12.10
CA SER A 64 27.07 -6.05 13.16
C SER A 64 25.65 -5.49 13.02
N PHE A 65 25.50 -4.22 12.65
CA PHE A 65 24.19 -3.64 12.39
C PHE A 65 23.48 -4.28 11.19
N ILE A 66 24.18 -4.58 10.12
CA ILE A 66 23.61 -5.30 8.96
C ILE A 66 23.07 -6.66 9.40
N TYR A 67 23.83 -7.39 10.24
CA TYR A 67 23.49 -8.72 10.69
C TYR A 67 22.29 -8.74 11.65
N PHE A 68 22.27 -7.86 12.66
CA PHE A 68 21.24 -7.83 13.69
C PHE A 68 19.99 -7.04 13.32
N LEU A 69 19.97 -6.32 12.18
CA LEU A 69 18.86 -5.49 11.76
C LEU A 69 17.62 -6.31 11.45
N ASN A 70 16.54 -6.09 12.21
CA ASN A 70 15.23 -6.71 12.05
C ASN A 70 14.08 -5.71 12.36
N ASP A 71 12.84 -6.16 12.20
CA ASP A 71 11.64 -5.34 12.36
C ASP A 71 11.49 -4.75 13.78
N LYS A 72 12.02 -5.43 14.79
CA LYS A 72 11.86 -5.03 16.20
C LYS A 72 12.88 -3.97 16.61
N ASN A 73 14.09 -4.02 16.07
CA ASN A 73 15.19 -3.14 16.46
C ASN A 73 15.54 -2.05 15.42
N TYR A 74 14.77 -1.97 14.32
CA TYR A 74 15.00 -1.02 13.23
C TYR A 74 15.17 0.43 13.71
N ILE A 75 14.30 0.92 14.61
CA ILE A 75 14.35 2.30 15.10
C ILE A 75 15.62 2.54 15.92
N PHE A 76 15.98 1.58 16.78
CA PHE A 76 17.19 1.66 17.60
C PHE A 76 18.46 1.65 16.74
N ILE A 77 18.57 0.71 15.81
CA ILE A 77 19.73 0.60 14.92
C ILE A 77 19.85 1.82 14.01
N SER A 78 18.74 2.38 13.50
CA SER A 78 18.80 3.60 12.70
C SER A 78 19.30 4.80 13.49
N ALA A 79 18.85 5.00 14.72
CA ALA A 79 19.35 6.06 15.58
C ALA A 79 20.83 5.84 15.94
N ALA A 80 21.21 4.61 16.30
CA ALA A 80 22.57 4.26 16.60
C ALA A 80 23.53 4.46 15.40
N THR A 81 23.10 4.12 14.19
CA THR A 81 23.88 4.35 12.96
C THR A 81 24.17 5.82 12.74
N ILE A 82 23.20 6.69 12.99
CA ILE A 82 23.36 8.14 12.84
C ILE A 82 24.33 8.68 13.89
N ILE A 83 24.14 8.32 15.15
CA ILE A 83 25.01 8.75 16.25
C ILE A 83 26.44 8.31 16.00
N LEU A 84 26.62 7.06 15.61
CA LEU A 84 27.94 6.52 15.29
C LEU A 84 28.58 7.23 14.10
N PHE A 85 27.83 7.55 13.08
CA PHE A 85 28.35 8.29 11.93
C PHE A 85 28.83 9.69 12.34
N ILE A 86 28.08 10.38 13.21
CA ILE A 86 28.50 11.66 13.78
C ILE A 86 29.81 11.49 14.58
N LEU A 87 29.87 10.51 15.48
CA LEU A 87 31.05 10.22 16.28
C LEU A 87 32.27 9.88 15.41
N TYR A 88 32.06 9.07 14.35
CA TYR A 88 33.13 8.75 13.39
C TYR A 88 33.73 10.02 12.79
N TYR A 89 32.86 10.87 12.28
CA TYR A 89 33.29 12.11 11.65
C TYR A 89 34.09 13.00 12.61
N PHE A 90 33.58 13.27 13.81
CA PHE A 90 34.28 14.05 14.80
C PHE A 90 35.61 13.43 15.19
N THR A 91 35.65 12.14 15.45
CA THR A 91 36.88 11.45 15.83
C THR A 91 37.90 11.46 14.69
N PHE A 92 37.43 11.32 13.44
CA PHE A 92 38.28 11.37 12.27
C PHE A 92 38.92 12.77 12.08
N GLU A 93 38.14 13.83 12.25
CA GLU A 93 38.65 15.21 12.19
C GLU A 93 39.59 15.53 13.34
N MET A 94 39.24 15.14 14.57
CA MET A 94 40.15 15.32 15.72
C MET A 94 41.49 14.64 15.53
N LEU A 95 41.51 13.44 14.95
CA LEU A 95 42.73 12.72 14.62
C LEU A 95 43.55 13.42 13.52
N ASN A 96 42.87 13.95 12.49
CA ASN A 96 43.52 14.74 11.46
C ASN A 96 44.15 16.05 12.02
N ASP A 97 43.44 16.75 12.88
CA ASP A 97 43.92 18.00 13.49
C ASP A 97 45.09 17.74 14.46
N TYR A 98 45.01 16.64 15.23
CA TYR A 98 46.11 16.22 16.10
C TYR A 98 47.39 15.93 15.32
N ASP A 99 47.29 15.25 14.17
CA ASP A 99 48.43 14.95 13.29
C ASP A 99 49.10 16.22 12.73
N ARG A 100 48.26 17.11 12.24
CA ARG A 100 48.72 18.40 11.70
C ARG A 100 49.40 19.27 12.76
N SER A 101 48.88 19.21 14.00
CA SER A 101 49.48 19.96 15.14
C SER A 101 50.85 19.42 15.53
N PHE A 102 51.06 18.13 15.44
CA PHE A 102 52.34 17.49 15.74
C PHE A 102 53.39 17.77 14.67
N ALA A 103 52.97 17.81 13.39
CA ALA A 103 53.84 18.06 12.25
C ALA A 103 54.23 19.55 12.09
N ASN A 104 53.36 20.49 12.49
CA ASN A 104 53.60 21.95 12.42
C ASN A 104 52.72 22.69 13.45
N PRO A 105 53.16 22.78 14.70
CA PRO A 105 52.40 23.40 15.79
C PRO A 105 52.09 24.89 15.55
N ASP A 106 52.88 25.58 14.74
CA ASP A 106 52.69 27.01 14.40
C ASP A 106 51.68 27.22 13.26
N LYS A 107 51.15 26.16 12.61
CA LYS A 107 50.24 26.26 11.47
C LYS A 107 48.85 25.67 11.74
N LEU A 108 48.49 25.47 13.00
CA LEU A 108 47.14 24.99 13.37
C LEU A 108 46.12 26.11 13.19
N GLY A 109 45.48 26.10 12.03
CA GLY A 109 44.34 26.96 11.77
C GLY A 109 43.06 26.15 11.66
N ILE A 110 42.01 26.62 12.33
CA ILE A 110 40.61 26.10 12.23
C ILE A 110 40.10 26.18 10.79
N GLY A 111 40.75 27.00 9.93
CA GLY A 111 40.34 27.17 8.50
C GLY A 111 40.28 25.89 7.68
N ARG A 112 41.05 24.84 8.02
CA ARG A 112 41.03 23.56 7.31
C ARG A 112 39.97 22.58 7.83
N ALA A 113 39.58 22.68 9.08
CA ALA A 113 38.42 21.90 9.58
C ALA A 113 37.13 22.29 8.85
N LEU A 114 37.04 23.54 8.39
CA LEU A 114 35.92 24.04 7.61
C LEU A 114 35.83 23.44 6.16
N GLU A 115 36.92 22.91 5.59
CA GLU A 115 36.91 22.33 4.27
C GLU A 115 36.13 21.01 4.19
N THR A 116 36.02 20.28 5.29
CA THR A 116 35.37 18.96 5.38
C THR A 116 33.94 19.01 5.87
N ILE A 117 33.54 20.07 6.57
CA ILE A 117 32.16 20.29 7.05
C ILE A 117 31.09 20.23 5.93
N PRO A 118 31.33 20.70 4.67
CA PRO A 118 30.32 20.63 3.60
C PRO A 118 29.85 19.23 3.22
N LEU A 119 30.65 18.19 3.46
CA LEU A 119 30.29 16.79 3.11
C LEU A 119 29.35 16.14 4.11
N LEU A 120 29.31 16.64 5.34
CA LEU A 120 28.41 16.16 6.40
C LEU A 120 26.93 16.29 6.03
N PRO A 121 26.43 17.43 5.55
CA PRO A 121 25.04 17.58 5.18
C PRO A 121 24.60 16.55 4.13
N LEU A 122 25.43 16.25 3.15
CA LEU A 122 25.08 15.34 2.05
C LEU A 122 24.78 13.91 2.54
N THR A 123 25.59 13.40 3.45
CA THR A 123 25.40 12.06 4.04
C THR A 123 24.20 12.00 4.96
N PHE A 124 23.89 13.11 5.63
CA PHE A 124 22.70 13.24 6.47
C PHE A 124 21.41 13.36 5.66
N ILE A 125 21.45 14.05 4.52
CA ILE A 125 20.33 14.12 3.59
C ILE A 125 19.96 12.73 3.11
N ILE A 126 20.93 11.96 2.68
CA ILE A 126 20.72 10.60 2.18
C ILE A 126 20.13 9.71 3.29
N SER A 127 20.65 9.79 4.52
CA SER A 127 20.11 9.03 5.65
C SER A 127 18.72 9.50 6.09
N GLY A 128 18.47 10.81 6.11
CA GLY A 128 17.17 11.39 6.50
C GLY A 128 16.06 11.08 5.52
N ILE A 129 16.33 11.14 4.22
CA ILE A 129 15.38 10.81 3.16
C ILE A 129 14.99 9.32 3.22
N LEU A 130 15.96 8.45 3.48
CA LEU A 130 15.76 7.01 3.44
C LEU A 130 15.14 6.43 4.73
N PHE A 131 15.35 7.04 5.92
CA PHE A 131 15.14 6.32 7.18
C PHE A 131 14.38 7.05 8.29
N LEU A 132 14.24 8.39 8.28
CA LEU A 132 13.78 9.09 9.46
C LEU A 132 12.32 9.55 9.41
N ARG A 133 11.68 9.51 10.58
CA ARG A 133 10.43 10.25 10.81
C ARG A 133 10.73 11.76 10.75
N LYS A 134 9.77 12.56 10.27
CA LYS A 134 9.89 14.04 10.19
C LYS A 134 10.44 14.69 11.46
N SER A 135 10.02 14.19 12.63
CA SER A 135 10.47 14.69 13.93
C SER A 135 11.96 14.46 14.17
N LEU A 136 12.48 13.30 13.78
CA LEU A 136 13.91 12.98 13.92
C LEU A 136 14.75 13.80 12.95
N LEU A 137 14.29 14.00 11.72
CA LEU A 137 14.96 14.86 10.76
C LEU A 137 15.01 16.31 11.27
N PHE A 138 13.90 16.82 11.83
CA PHE A 138 13.86 18.17 12.41
C PHE A 138 14.84 18.33 13.57
N ILE A 139 14.84 17.42 14.55
CA ILE A 139 15.78 17.41 15.67
C ILE A 139 17.22 17.39 15.16
N PHE A 140 17.45 16.62 14.11
CA PHE A 140 18.75 16.49 13.49
C PHE A 140 19.20 17.80 12.83
N ILE A 141 18.33 18.46 12.03
CA ILE A 141 18.63 19.76 11.42
C ILE A 141 18.95 20.79 12.49
N VAL A 142 18.17 20.84 13.58
CA VAL A 142 18.39 21.76 14.71
C VAL A 142 19.73 21.48 15.37
N PHE A 143 20.04 20.21 15.68
CA PHE A 143 21.32 19.84 16.29
C PHE A 143 22.51 20.20 15.40
N PHE A 144 22.41 19.91 14.09
CA PHE A 144 23.46 20.24 13.14
C PHE A 144 23.66 21.75 12.98
N THR A 145 22.56 22.53 12.92
CA THR A 145 22.62 23.99 12.90
C THR A 145 23.31 24.53 14.13
N PHE A 146 23.01 23.95 15.29
CA PHE A 146 23.67 24.32 16.56
C PHE A 146 25.17 24.02 16.53
N MET A 147 25.57 22.84 16.03
CA MET A 147 27.00 22.49 15.92
C MET A 147 27.74 23.38 14.92
N CYS A 148 27.15 23.71 13.78
CA CYS A 148 27.74 24.70 12.86
C CYS A 148 27.86 26.10 13.51
N GLY A 149 26.86 26.49 14.30
CA GLY A 149 26.88 27.73 15.05
C GLY A 149 28.02 27.77 16.07
N LEU A 150 28.30 26.67 16.77
CA LEU A 150 29.44 26.56 17.69
C LEU A 150 30.76 26.69 16.93
N SER A 151 30.95 26.04 15.80
CA SER A 151 32.17 26.14 15.00
C SER A 151 32.39 27.57 14.50
N VAL A 152 31.35 28.27 14.05
CA VAL A 152 31.42 29.67 13.68
C VAL A 152 31.76 30.56 14.90
N TYR A 153 31.17 30.27 16.06
CA TYR A 153 31.47 30.97 17.29
C TYR A 153 32.94 30.83 17.70
N GLU A 154 33.50 29.61 17.63
CA GLU A 154 34.93 29.38 17.91
C GLU A 154 35.84 30.16 16.95
N ILE A 155 35.49 30.19 15.66
CA ILE A 155 36.22 30.99 14.66
C ILE A 155 36.22 32.47 15.01
N ILE A 156 35.06 33.01 15.43
CA ILE A 156 34.94 34.45 15.75
C ILE A 156 35.64 34.81 17.06
N THR A 157 35.69 33.88 18.01
CA THR A 157 36.27 34.11 19.34
C THR A 157 37.78 33.85 19.41
N ASP A 158 38.34 33.09 18.49
CA ASP A 158 39.80 32.91 18.39
C ASP A 158 40.46 34.18 17.82
N ASN A 159 41.14 34.92 18.67
CA ASN A 159 41.81 36.16 18.30
C ASN A 159 42.93 36.00 17.24
N ARG A 160 43.27 34.78 16.88
CA ARG A 160 44.26 34.46 15.83
C ARG A 160 43.64 34.31 14.47
N THR A 161 42.34 33.97 14.40
CA THR A 161 41.64 33.76 13.12
C THR A 161 41.18 35.10 12.53
N TYR A 162 41.33 35.25 11.21
CA TYR A 162 40.86 36.43 10.48
C TYR A 162 40.40 36.07 9.09
N PHE A 163 39.52 36.90 8.54
CA PHE A 163 39.02 36.72 7.17
C PHE A 163 39.93 37.42 6.17
N SER A 164 40.32 36.69 5.09
CA SER A 164 41.12 37.22 4.00
C SER A 164 40.42 37.03 2.67
N ASN A 165 40.57 38.01 1.77
CA ASN A 165 40.14 37.89 0.40
C ASN A 165 41.29 37.49 -0.55
N ASP A 166 42.52 37.37 -0.03
CA ASP A 166 43.67 36.91 -0.79
C ASP A 166 43.93 35.42 -0.58
N TRP A 167 43.89 34.68 -1.65
CA TRP A 167 44.11 33.26 -1.65
C TRP A 167 45.52 32.85 -1.22
N ASN A 168 46.52 33.63 -1.61
CA ASN A 168 47.92 33.33 -1.25
C ASN A 168 48.16 33.47 0.24
N THR A 169 47.57 34.48 0.86
CA THR A 169 47.60 34.67 2.31
C THR A 169 46.94 33.51 3.02
N THR A 170 45.79 33.01 2.51
CA THR A 170 45.04 31.88 3.11
C THR A 170 45.84 30.60 3.03
N ILE A 171 46.59 30.34 1.97
CA ILE A 171 47.45 29.15 1.87
C ILE A 171 48.68 29.23 2.74
N SER A 172 49.26 30.41 2.90
CA SER A 172 50.50 30.61 3.68
C SER A 172 50.27 30.73 5.18
N ASP A 173 49.11 31.26 5.58
CA ASP A 173 48.72 31.44 6.99
C ASP A 173 47.53 30.53 7.35
N GLY A 174 47.79 29.58 8.22
CA GLY A 174 46.76 28.60 8.66
C GLY A 174 45.61 29.22 9.46
N PHE A 175 45.70 30.47 9.88
CA PHE A 175 44.63 31.18 10.61
C PHE A 175 43.76 32.06 9.70
N ALA A 176 44.16 32.28 8.45
CA ALA A 176 43.37 33.04 7.49
C ALA A 176 42.24 32.18 6.90
N ILE A 177 41.01 32.72 6.92
CA ILE A 177 39.82 32.09 6.31
C ILE A 177 39.50 32.80 5.00
N TYR A 178 39.45 32.06 3.87
CA TYR A 178 39.13 32.68 2.58
C TYR A 178 37.64 33.03 2.51
N THR A 179 37.36 34.33 2.60
CA THR A 179 35.97 34.86 2.68
C THR A 179 35.05 34.37 1.56
N PRO A 180 35.45 34.33 0.28
CA PRO A 180 34.59 33.86 -0.80
C PRO A 180 34.15 32.39 -0.63
N VAL A 181 35.06 31.52 -0.21
CA VAL A 181 34.75 30.09 0.02
C VAL A 181 33.80 29.94 1.22
N PHE A 182 34.02 30.69 2.29
CA PHE A 182 33.15 30.64 3.45
C PHE A 182 31.71 31.09 3.13
N VAL A 183 31.55 32.16 2.36
CA VAL A 183 30.23 32.64 1.91
C VAL A 183 29.54 31.63 0.99
N VAL A 184 30.27 31.05 0.02
CA VAL A 184 29.72 30.00 -0.84
C VAL A 184 29.27 28.79 0.00
N TRP A 185 30.07 28.40 0.99
CA TRP A 185 29.77 27.31 1.88
C TRP A 185 28.47 27.52 2.68
N LEU A 186 28.25 28.71 3.24
CA LEU A 186 27.00 29.05 3.94
C LEU A 186 25.80 28.98 2.97
N ASN A 187 25.93 29.48 1.75
CA ASN A 187 24.85 29.42 0.78
C ASN A 187 24.52 27.97 0.39
N VAL A 188 25.52 27.15 0.11
CA VAL A 188 25.36 25.73 -0.20
C VAL A 188 24.64 25.01 0.95
N TRP A 189 25.01 25.32 2.18
CA TRP A 189 24.36 24.75 3.36
C TRP A 189 22.86 25.08 3.44
N VAL A 190 22.48 26.35 3.23
CA VAL A 190 21.08 26.79 3.20
C VAL A 190 20.30 26.07 2.11
N ILE A 191 20.88 26.01 0.89
CA ILE A 191 20.25 25.32 -0.25
C ILE A 191 20.02 23.84 0.07
N ILE A 192 20.99 23.18 0.66
CA ILE A 192 20.90 21.78 1.06
C ILE A 192 19.78 21.56 2.07
N CYS A 193 19.66 22.42 3.10
CA CYS A 193 18.56 22.34 4.07
C CYS A 193 17.18 22.49 3.41
N ILE A 194 17.04 23.41 2.46
CA ILE A 194 15.80 23.61 1.70
C ILE A 194 15.45 22.37 0.87
N ILE A 195 16.42 21.81 0.15
CA ILE A 195 16.22 20.59 -0.65
C ILE A 195 15.80 19.42 0.24
N CYS A 196 16.41 19.26 1.41
CA CYS A 196 16.02 18.22 2.37
C CYS A 196 14.58 18.36 2.81
N MET A 197 14.17 19.54 3.25
CA MET A 197 12.81 19.79 3.71
C MET A 197 11.80 19.55 2.59
N ALA A 198 12.09 20.03 1.38
CA ALA A 198 11.25 19.82 0.21
C ALA A 198 11.12 18.33 -0.15
N SER A 199 12.22 17.58 -0.10
CA SER A 199 12.23 16.12 -0.39
C SER A 199 11.39 15.35 0.62
N VAL A 200 11.54 15.63 1.91
CA VAL A 200 10.74 14.97 2.96
C VAL A 200 9.26 15.29 2.83
N TYR A 201 8.93 16.55 2.53
CA TYR A 201 7.55 16.96 2.28
C TYR A 201 6.94 16.24 1.07
N LEU A 202 7.68 16.16 -0.03
CA LEU A 202 7.25 15.50 -1.26
C LEU A 202 7.03 13.99 -1.04
N ILE A 203 7.98 13.31 -0.41
CA ILE A 203 7.88 11.87 -0.09
C ILE A 203 6.66 11.61 0.80
N ASP A 204 6.46 12.42 1.84
CA ASP A 204 5.31 12.24 2.74
C ASP A 204 3.96 12.51 2.03
N ARG A 205 3.92 13.43 1.08
CA ARG A 205 2.74 13.67 0.23
C ARG A 205 2.47 12.46 -0.67
N LEU A 206 3.48 11.99 -1.40
CA LEU A 206 3.36 10.83 -2.28
C LEU A 206 2.93 9.57 -1.52
N MET A 207 3.46 9.36 -0.31
CA MET A 207 3.05 8.23 0.54
C MET A 207 1.60 8.34 1.00
N ARG A 208 1.13 9.54 1.36
CA ARG A 208 -0.28 9.74 1.72
C ARG A 208 -1.22 9.49 0.54
N ASP A 209 -0.84 9.97 -0.63
CA ASP A 209 -1.64 9.79 -1.84
C ASP A 209 -1.67 8.30 -2.25
N ALA A 210 -0.54 7.59 -2.16
CA ALA A 210 -0.48 6.14 -2.39
C ALA A 210 -1.36 5.35 -1.39
N ILE A 211 -1.32 5.70 -0.09
CA ILE A 211 -2.17 5.07 0.93
C ILE A 211 -3.67 5.36 0.68
N ARG A 212 -4.00 6.58 0.26
CA ARG A 212 -5.38 6.96 -0.10
C ARG A 212 -5.86 6.16 -1.31
N PHE A 213 -5.03 6.07 -2.34
CA PHE A 213 -5.33 5.29 -3.54
C PHE A 213 -5.53 3.81 -3.20
N GLU A 214 -4.66 3.23 -2.38
CA GLU A 214 -4.78 1.84 -1.94
C GLU A 214 -6.05 1.60 -1.10
N LYS A 215 -6.39 2.51 -0.19
CA LYS A 215 -7.65 2.42 0.57
C LYS A 215 -8.88 2.51 -0.35
N SER A 216 -8.86 3.40 -1.32
CA SER A 216 -9.93 3.53 -2.32
C SER A 216 -10.07 2.22 -3.12
N THR A 217 -8.97 1.68 -3.64
CA THR A 217 -8.94 0.43 -4.39
C THR A 217 -9.38 -0.77 -3.53
N ALA A 218 -9.03 -0.79 -2.24
CA ALA A 218 -9.49 -1.83 -1.32
C ALA A 218 -10.99 -1.75 -1.02
N GLN A 219 -11.60 -0.56 -1.06
CA GLN A 219 -13.05 -0.39 -0.95
C GLN A 219 -13.76 -0.96 -2.20
N PHE A 220 -13.27 -0.65 -3.40
CA PHE A 220 -13.79 -1.26 -4.63
C PHE A 220 -13.71 -2.79 -4.62
N GLY A 221 -12.69 -3.37 -4.04
CA GLY A 221 -12.53 -4.82 -3.90
C GLY A 221 -13.57 -5.52 -3.01
N ARG A 222 -14.45 -4.77 -2.35
CA ARG A 222 -15.58 -5.33 -1.59
C ARG A 222 -16.80 -5.63 -2.47
N TYR A 223 -16.91 -4.98 -3.62
CA TYR A 223 -18.04 -5.09 -4.53
C TYR A 223 -17.75 -6.05 -5.70
N PHE A 224 -16.51 -6.14 -6.14
CA PHE A 224 -16.10 -6.91 -7.30
C PHE A 224 -15.30 -8.15 -6.93
N SER A 225 -15.48 -9.22 -7.73
CA SER A 225 -14.64 -10.41 -7.62
C SER A 225 -13.16 -10.07 -7.88
N PRO A 226 -12.20 -10.86 -7.35
CA PRO A 226 -10.77 -10.62 -7.61
C PRO A 226 -10.44 -10.54 -9.10
N THR A 227 -11.03 -11.42 -9.92
CA THR A 227 -10.82 -11.49 -11.38
C THR A 227 -11.32 -10.23 -12.09
N VAL A 228 -12.50 -9.74 -11.71
CA VAL A 228 -13.07 -8.50 -12.27
C VAL A 228 -12.23 -7.31 -11.89
N ARG A 229 -11.72 -7.26 -10.65
CA ARG A 229 -10.85 -6.18 -10.17
C ARG A 229 -9.53 -6.12 -10.94
N GLU A 230 -8.90 -7.27 -11.22
CA GLU A 230 -7.68 -7.33 -12.03
C GLU A 230 -7.91 -6.77 -13.42
N LYS A 231 -9.00 -7.16 -14.07
CA LYS A 231 -9.37 -6.63 -15.39
C LYS A 231 -9.68 -5.13 -15.39
N ILE A 232 -10.32 -4.60 -14.32
CA ILE A 232 -10.54 -3.14 -14.19
C ILE A 232 -9.21 -2.39 -14.04
N GLN A 233 -8.21 -2.99 -13.38
CA GLN A 233 -6.88 -2.37 -13.22
C GLN A 233 -6.04 -2.43 -14.50
N GLU A 234 -6.21 -3.46 -15.32
CA GLU A 234 -5.50 -3.59 -16.60
C GLU A 234 -6.04 -2.65 -17.69
N ILE A 235 -7.33 -2.38 -17.66
CA ILE A 235 -7.98 -1.44 -18.55
C ILE A 235 -8.10 -0.15 -17.75
N ASP A 236 -7.35 0.88 -18.11
CA ASP A 236 -7.41 2.23 -17.52
C ASP A 236 -8.80 2.84 -17.80
N LEU A 237 -9.81 2.21 -17.20
CA LEU A 237 -11.23 2.52 -17.35
C LEU A 237 -11.56 3.77 -16.55
N GLU A 238 -11.31 4.93 -17.12
CA GLU A 238 -12.31 5.97 -17.01
C GLU A 238 -13.61 5.38 -17.57
N ILE A 239 -14.53 4.99 -16.69
CA ILE A 239 -15.92 4.70 -17.07
C ILE A 239 -16.47 6.05 -17.52
N LYS A 240 -16.22 6.36 -18.79
CA LYS A 240 -16.81 7.53 -19.43
C LYS A 240 -18.31 7.30 -19.44
N GLU A 241 -19.07 8.33 -19.12
CA GLU A 241 -20.52 8.40 -19.31
C GLU A 241 -20.83 8.39 -20.83
N ASP A 242 -20.41 7.34 -21.55
CA ASP A 242 -20.72 7.20 -22.98
C ASP A 242 -22.10 6.55 -23.15
N GLU A 243 -22.87 7.10 -24.07
CA GLU A 243 -24.28 6.80 -24.38
C GLU A 243 -24.56 5.33 -24.82
N ASN A 244 -23.58 4.44 -24.81
CA ASN A 244 -23.68 3.05 -25.31
C ASN A 244 -23.31 1.97 -24.27
N ASN A 245 -23.64 2.16 -23.00
CA ASN A 245 -23.39 1.16 -21.95
C ASN A 245 -24.41 -0.02 -21.96
N ASN A 246 -24.99 -0.34 -23.10
CA ASN A 246 -25.84 -1.52 -23.25
C ASN A 246 -25.00 -2.78 -23.27
N GLN A 247 -25.22 -3.64 -22.28
CA GLN A 247 -24.45 -4.86 -22.07
C GLN A 247 -25.38 -6.06 -21.82
N LEU A 248 -25.03 -7.22 -22.35
CA LEU A 248 -25.70 -8.49 -22.03
C LEU A 248 -25.19 -9.00 -20.68
N VAL A 249 -26.11 -9.17 -19.73
CA VAL A 249 -25.80 -9.52 -18.35
C VAL A 249 -26.73 -10.62 -17.85
N ALA A 250 -26.21 -11.57 -17.07
CA ALA A 250 -27.05 -12.42 -16.25
C ALA A 250 -27.29 -11.72 -14.89
N VAL A 251 -28.56 -11.55 -14.55
CA VAL A 251 -28.99 -11.01 -13.26
C VAL A 251 -29.58 -12.14 -12.43
N MET A 252 -29.08 -12.25 -11.19
CA MET A 252 -29.51 -13.25 -10.21
C MET A 252 -30.07 -12.56 -8.99
N PHE A 253 -31.23 -13.03 -8.53
CA PHE A 253 -31.78 -12.73 -7.22
C PHE A 253 -31.83 -13.99 -6.37
N THR A 254 -31.48 -13.86 -5.10
CA THR A 254 -31.70 -14.91 -4.10
C THR A 254 -32.51 -14.34 -2.95
N ASP A 255 -33.32 -15.17 -2.30
CA ASP A 255 -34.18 -14.73 -1.20
C ASP A 255 -34.39 -15.88 -0.20
N ILE A 256 -34.37 -15.58 1.11
CA ILE A 256 -34.59 -16.58 2.17
C ILE A 256 -36.06 -16.94 2.26
N ASP A 257 -36.37 -18.24 2.32
CA ASP A 257 -37.74 -18.68 2.43
C ASP A 257 -38.34 -18.31 3.79
N ASN A 258 -39.51 -17.67 3.73
CA ASN A 258 -40.30 -17.26 4.92
C ASN A 258 -39.51 -16.37 5.92
N PHE A 259 -38.55 -15.56 5.47
CA PHE A 259 -37.72 -14.72 6.33
C PHE A 259 -38.55 -13.79 7.22
N THR A 260 -39.62 -13.20 6.72
CA THR A 260 -40.49 -12.31 7.51
C THR A 260 -41.03 -13.02 8.73
N GLN A 261 -41.56 -14.24 8.58
CA GLN A 261 -42.09 -15.03 9.72
C GLN A 261 -40.98 -15.49 10.66
N LEU A 262 -39.80 -15.76 10.14
CA LEU A 262 -38.63 -16.14 10.92
C LEU A 262 -38.13 -14.96 11.76
N SER A 263 -38.03 -13.78 11.17
CA SER A 263 -37.50 -12.56 11.80
C SER A 263 -38.42 -12.03 12.90
N GLU A 264 -39.73 -12.24 12.81
CA GLU A 264 -40.69 -11.87 13.87
C GLU A 264 -40.41 -12.61 15.21
N LYS A 265 -39.76 -13.77 15.16
CA LYS A 265 -39.44 -14.60 16.32
C LYS A 265 -38.02 -14.42 16.85
N MET A 266 -37.23 -13.57 16.22
CA MET A 266 -35.81 -13.38 16.50
C MET A 266 -35.56 -11.97 17.07
N SER A 267 -34.56 -11.87 17.92
CA SER A 267 -34.03 -10.58 18.35
C SER A 267 -33.28 -9.90 17.19
N SER A 268 -33.16 -8.57 17.24
CA SER A 268 -32.39 -7.81 16.23
C SER A 268 -30.96 -8.30 16.06
N LYS A 269 -30.33 -8.77 17.15
CA LYS A 269 -28.99 -9.32 17.11
C LYS A 269 -28.93 -10.64 16.33
N GLU A 270 -29.87 -11.54 16.61
CA GLU A 270 -29.96 -12.82 15.90
C GLU A 270 -30.24 -12.65 14.41
N ILE A 271 -31.09 -11.65 14.06
CA ILE A 271 -31.35 -11.30 12.64
C ILE A 271 -30.07 -10.84 11.94
N ILE A 272 -29.29 -9.96 12.58
CA ILE A 272 -28.02 -9.47 12.01
C ILE A 272 -27.01 -10.61 11.84
N GLU A 273 -26.89 -11.48 12.83
CA GLU A 273 -26.01 -12.65 12.79
C GLU A 273 -26.43 -13.60 11.66
N LEU A 274 -27.73 -13.91 11.55
CA LEU A 274 -28.30 -14.75 10.51
C LEU A 274 -28.02 -14.19 9.10
N LEU A 275 -28.33 -12.93 8.89
CA LEU A 275 -28.10 -12.27 7.59
C LEU A 275 -26.61 -12.21 7.24
N SER A 276 -25.75 -11.95 8.22
CA SER A 276 -24.30 -11.93 8.02
C SER A 276 -23.77 -13.32 7.61
N GLU A 277 -24.24 -14.39 8.26
CA GLU A 277 -23.88 -15.77 7.91
C GLU A 277 -24.39 -16.15 6.53
N TYR A 278 -25.63 -15.77 6.21
CA TYR A 278 -26.22 -16.00 4.89
C TYR A 278 -25.43 -15.29 3.78
N GLN A 279 -25.19 -13.99 3.94
CA GLN A 279 -24.46 -13.18 2.97
C GLN A 279 -23.03 -13.72 2.75
N ASP A 280 -22.30 -14.15 3.80
CA ASP A 280 -20.96 -14.74 3.65
C ASP A 280 -20.99 -16.02 2.80
N ARG A 281 -22.05 -16.82 2.94
CA ARG A 281 -22.23 -18.05 2.13
C ARG A 281 -22.60 -17.74 0.68
N MET A 282 -23.30 -16.65 0.41
CA MET A 282 -23.70 -16.23 -0.94
C MET A 282 -22.56 -15.51 -1.68
N ILE A 283 -21.82 -14.66 -1.01
CA ILE A 283 -20.73 -13.88 -1.60
C ILE A 283 -19.62 -14.78 -2.17
N LYS A 284 -19.27 -15.86 -1.48
CA LYS A 284 -18.19 -16.77 -1.89
C LYS A 284 -18.44 -17.42 -3.26
N PRO A 285 -19.60 -18.07 -3.53
CA PRO A 285 -19.92 -18.59 -4.86
C PRO A 285 -19.99 -17.49 -5.93
N ILE A 286 -20.57 -16.30 -5.61
CA ILE A 286 -20.62 -15.18 -6.54
C ILE A 286 -19.22 -14.81 -7.03
N PHE A 287 -18.29 -14.57 -6.09
CA PHE A 287 -16.93 -14.16 -6.45
C PHE A 287 -16.13 -15.27 -7.12
N LYS A 288 -16.34 -16.54 -6.73
CA LYS A 288 -15.68 -17.69 -7.34
C LYS A 288 -16.06 -17.82 -8.82
N ASN A 289 -17.31 -17.55 -9.14
CA ASN A 289 -17.84 -17.62 -10.51
C ASN A 289 -17.79 -16.27 -11.23
N SER A 290 -16.85 -15.38 -10.85
CA SER A 290 -16.62 -14.08 -11.49
C SER A 290 -17.85 -13.15 -11.51
N GLY A 291 -18.78 -13.34 -10.58
CA GLY A 291 -19.93 -12.47 -10.39
C GLY A 291 -19.60 -11.24 -9.56
N THR A 292 -20.48 -10.27 -9.63
CA THR A 292 -20.47 -9.02 -8.86
C THR A 292 -21.69 -9.00 -7.94
N VAL A 293 -21.48 -8.69 -6.65
CA VAL A 293 -22.59 -8.38 -5.75
C VAL A 293 -23.02 -6.95 -6.04
N ASP A 294 -24.24 -6.77 -6.56
CA ASP A 294 -24.79 -5.44 -6.82
C ASP A 294 -25.23 -4.80 -5.50
N LYS A 295 -26.18 -5.42 -4.82
CA LYS A 295 -26.68 -4.95 -3.52
C LYS A 295 -27.37 -6.04 -2.70
N PHE A 296 -27.55 -5.75 -1.41
CA PHE A 296 -28.40 -6.50 -0.49
C PHE A 296 -29.71 -5.76 -0.30
N ILE A 297 -30.85 -6.46 -0.43
CA ILE A 297 -32.18 -5.90 -0.29
C ILE A 297 -32.89 -6.73 0.80
N GLY A 298 -32.73 -6.32 2.08
CA GLY A 298 -33.19 -7.12 3.20
C GLY A 298 -32.43 -8.45 3.29
N ASP A 299 -33.15 -9.55 3.13
CA ASP A 299 -32.64 -10.92 3.05
C ASP A 299 -32.31 -11.39 1.62
N SER A 300 -32.63 -10.55 0.63
CA SER A 300 -32.34 -10.81 -0.77
C SER A 300 -30.94 -10.35 -1.18
N VAL A 301 -30.26 -11.12 -2.03
CA VAL A 301 -28.99 -10.75 -2.64
C VAL A 301 -29.18 -10.59 -4.14
N MET A 302 -28.86 -9.41 -4.66
CA MET A 302 -28.76 -9.17 -6.09
C MET A 302 -27.31 -9.32 -6.54
N ALA A 303 -27.09 -10.21 -7.52
CA ALA A 303 -25.79 -10.42 -8.14
C ALA A 303 -25.89 -10.33 -9.66
N THR A 304 -24.81 -9.91 -10.29
CA THR A 304 -24.71 -9.77 -11.74
C THR A 304 -23.47 -10.51 -12.26
N PHE A 305 -23.58 -11.07 -13.47
CA PHE A 305 -22.49 -11.73 -14.17
C PHE A 305 -22.38 -11.10 -15.56
N GLY A 306 -21.18 -10.65 -15.88
CA GLY A 306 -20.93 -9.83 -17.07
C GLY A 306 -20.72 -8.35 -16.76
N THR A 307 -20.71 -7.93 -15.47
CA THR A 307 -20.46 -6.54 -15.05
C THR A 307 -19.22 -6.44 -14.20
N PRO A 308 -18.48 -5.33 -14.25
CA PRO A 308 -18.52 -4.26 -15.25
C PRO A 308 -18.04 -4.71 -16.63
N ILE A 309 -17.42 -5.85 -16.72
CA ILE A 309 -16.82 -6.41 -17.95
C ILE A 309 -17.25 -7.87 -18.12
N SER A 310 -17.79 -8.22 -19.29
CA SER A 310 -18.15 -9.59 -19.63
C SER A 310 -16.93 -10.52 -19.65
N GLN A 311 -17.09 -11.71 -19.11
CA GLN A 311 -16.10 -12.80 -19.16
C GLN A 311 -16.33 -13.75 -20.37
N GLY A 312 -17.37 -13.53 -21.14
CA GLY A 312 -17.75 -14.37 -22.27
C GLY A 312 -18.66 -15.57 -21.91
N ASN A 313 -18.60 -16.05 -20.65
CA ASN A 313 -19.40 -17.19 -20.15
C ASN A 313 -20.34 -16.76 -19.01
N ASP A 314 -20.85 -15.54 -19.04
CA ASP A 314 -21.57 -14.94 -17.94
C ASP A 314 -22.86 -15.66 -17.54
N ALA A 315 -23.58 -16.23 -18.52
CA ALA A 315 -24.77 -17.04 -18.29
C ALA A 315 -24.42 -18.36 -17.58
N GLN A 316 -23.37 -19.06 -18.03
CA GLN A 316 -22.89 -20.28 -17.40
C GLN A 316 -22.37 -20.01 -15.98
N ASN A 317 -21.60 -18.96 -15.81
CA ASN A 317 -21.08 -18.56 -14.50
C ASN A 317 -22.21 -18.27 -13.49
N ALA A 318 -23.29 -17.62 -13.93
CA ALA A 318 -24.47 -17.40 -13.10
C ALA A 318 -25.16 -18.70 -12.70
N PHE A 319 -25.27 -19.63 -13.64
CA PHE A 319 -25.89 -20.93 -13.39
C PHE A 319 -25.06 -21.80 -12.43
N ASP A 320 -23.74 -21.87 -12.64
CA ASP A 320 -22.82 -22.60 -11.77
C ASP A 320 -22.80 -22.01 -10.36
N CYS A 321 -22.83 -20.69 -10.25
CA CYS A 321 -22.97 -20.00 -8.99
C CYS A 321 -24.25 -20.40 -8.23
N ALA A 322 -25.38 -20.45 -8.91
CA ALA A 322 -26.64 -20.84 -8.29
C ALA A 322 -26.60 -22.29 -7.76
N ARG A 323 -25.99 -23.21 -8.49
CA ARG A 323 -25.79 -24.60 -8.03
C ARG A 323 -24.91 -24.65 -6.79
N GLU A 324 -23.80 -23.92 -6.78
CA GLU A 324 -22.90 -23.86 -5.62
C GLU A 324 -23.59 -23.23 -4.40
N MET A 325 -24.42 -22.22 -4.61
CA MET A 325 -25.21 -21.61 -3.53
C MET A 325 -26.18 -22.63 -2.91
N GLN A 326 -26.88 -23.42 -3.71
CA GLN A 326 -27.77 -24.44 -3.17
C GLN A 326 -27.02 -25.53 -2.38
N ILE A 327 -25.85 -25.93 -2.87
CA ILE A 327 -24.99 -26.88 -2.11
C ILE A 327 -24.59 -26.28 -0.77
N ALA A 328 -24.16 -25.02 -0.75
CA ALA A 328 -23.77 -24.31 0.47
C ALA A 328 -24.96 -24.16 1.46
N MET A 329 -26.17 -23.92 0.94
CA MET A 329 -27.36 -23.81 1.76
C MET A 329 -27.81 -25.15 2.35
N ARG A 330 -27.75 -26.23 1.58
CA ARG A 330 -28.03 -27.57 2.09
C ARG A 330 -27.06 -27.98 3.21
N GLN A 331 -25.78 -27.64 3.06
CA GLN A 331 -24.80 -27.84 4.11
C GLN A 331 -25.11 -27.00 5.36
N TRP A 332 -25.46 -25.71 5.17
CA TRP A 332 -25.81 -24.85 6.29
C TRP A 332 -27.09 -25.27 7.00
N ALA A 333 -28.11 -25.69 6.28
CA ALA A 333 -29.33 -26.24 6.86
C ALA A 333 -29.03 -27.43 7.78
N LYS A 334 -28.13 -28.33 7.37
CA LYS A 334 -27.65 -29.44 8.18
C LYS A 334 -26.90 -29.00 9.43
N GLU A 335 -25.94 -28.04 9.29
CA GLU A 335 -25.20 -27.47 10.41
C GLU A 335 -26.12 -26.79 11.45
N ARG A 336 -27.19 -26.14 10.99
CA ARG A 336 -28.21 -25.52 11.86
C ARG A 336 -29.06 -26.56 12.60
N LYS A 337 -29.46 -27.60 11.90
CA LYS A 337 -30.21 -28.72 12.47
C LYS A 337 -29.41 -29.41 13.58
N ASP A 338 -28.12 -29.63 13.39
CA ASP A 338 -27.22 -30.24 14.39
C ASP A 338 -27.10 -29.37 15.65
N LYS A 339 -27.32 -28.04 15.49
CA LYS A 339 -27.35 -27.07 16.60
C LYS A 339 -28.76 -26.82 17.18
N ASN A 340 -29.77 -27.59 16.78
CA ASN A 340 -31.20 -27.38 17.12
C ASN A 340 -31.74 -25.99 16.74
N LEU A 341 -31.23 -25.38 15.66
CA LEU A 341 -31.71 -24.15 15.12
C LEU A 341 -32.65 -24.42 13.92
N ALA A 342 -33.53 -23.46 13.59
CA ALA A 342 -34.43 -23.59 12.45
C ALA A 342 -33.62 -23.79 11.15
N GLU A 343 -34.05 -24.73 10.33
CA GLU A 343 -33.51 -24.92 8.99
C GLU A 343 -33.87 -23.71 8.13
N ILE A 344 -32.92 -23.30 7.29
CA ILE A 344 -33.08 -22.17 6.38
C ILE A 344 -32.86 -22.66 4.96
N THR A 345 -33.81 -22.38 4.12
CA THR A 345 -33.77 -22.60 2.68
C THR A 345 -33.85 -21.26 1.96
N HIS A 346 -33.43 -21.24 0.72
CA HIS A 346 -33.53 -20.08 -0.14
C HIS A 346 -33.93 -20.45 -1.56
N ARG A 347 -34.36 -19.49 -2.30
CA ARG A 347 -34.72 -19.61 -3.72
C ARG A 347 -33.86 -18.68 -4.56
N ILE A 348 -33.66 -19.07 -5.83
CA ILE A 348 -32.83 -18.32 -6.78
C ILE A 348 -33.58 -18.15 -8.10
N GLY A 349 -33.68 -16.91 -8.57
CA GLY A 349 -34.19 -16.56 -9.90
C GLY A 349 -33.08 -15.95 -10.76
N ILE A 350 -32.94 -16.44 -12.00
CA ILE A 350 -31.91 -15.93 -12.91
C ILE A 350 -32.53 -15.60 -14.27
N HIS A 351 -32.18 -14.42 -14.77
CA HIS A 351 -32.54 -13.98 -16.11
C HIS A 351 -31.32 -13.40 -16.85
N PHE A 352 -31.26 -13.63 -18.16
CA PHE A 352 -30.21 -13.09 -19.02
C PHE A 352 -30.81 -12.15 -20.06
N GLY A 353 -30.28 -10.93 -20.14
CA GLY A 353 -30.78 -9.93 -21.08
C GLY A 353 -29.90 -8.70 -21.16
N ASN A 354 -30.36 -7.74 -21.95
CA ASN A 354 -29.67 -6.48 -22.16
C ASN A 354 -30.01 -5.45 -21.05
N CYS A 355 -29.04 -4.73 -20.58
CA CYS A 355 -29.21 -3.68 -19.59
C CYS A 355 -28.17 -2.55 -19.78
N VAL A 356 -28.43 -1.43 -19.15
CA VAL A 356 -27.48 -0.34 -19.01
C VAL A 356 -26.67 -0.60 -17.73
N VAL A 357 -25.33 -0.55 -17.83
CA VAL A 357 -24.41 -0.74 -16.71
C VAL A 357 -23.66 0.58 -16.49
N GLY A 358 -23.65 1.11 -15.26
CA GLY A 358 -22.93 2.34 -14.99
C GLY A 358 -23.15 2.93 -13.61
N ASN A 359 -22.57 4.11 -13.42
CA ASN A 359 -22.77 4.93 -12.23
C ASN A 359 -24.07 5.72 -12.35
N ILE A 360 -24.97 5.50 -11.43
CA ILE A 360 -26.32 6.13 -11.41
C ILE A 360 -26.45 6.93 -10.12
N GLY A 361 -26.91 8.16 -10.25
CA GLY A 361 -27.08 9.06 -9.13
C GLY A 361 -26.69 10.49 -9.47
N ASN A 362 -26.49 11.30 -8.45
CA ASN A 362 -26.05 12.70 -8.56
C ASN A 362 -24.60 12.84 -8.06
N GLU A 363 -24.08 14.07 -7.99
CA GLU A 363 -22.72 14.33 -7.51
C GLU A 363 -22.49 13.90 -6.06
N ASP A 364 -23.53 13.93 -5.22
CA ASP A 364 -23.43 13.60 -3.80
C ASP A 364 -23.49 12.09 -3.53
N ARG A 365 -24.21 11.35 -4.41
CA ARG A 365 -24.40 9.91 -4.26
C ARG A 365 -24.49 9.22 -5.61
N LYS A 366 -23.46 8.43 -5.91
CA LYS A 366 -23.41 7.53 -7.09
C LYS A 366 -23.40 6.08 -6.64
N GLU A 367 -24.13 5.24 -7.35
CA GLU A 367 -24.17 3.79 -7.16
C GLU A 367 -23.88 3.13 -8.49
N PHE A 368 -22.87 2.25 -8.52
CA PHE A 368 -22.60 1.43 -9.69
C PHE A 368 -23.57 0.26 -9.70
N THR A 369 -24.44 0.20 -10.70
CA THR A 369 -25.51 -0.79 -10.78
C THR A 369 -25.96 -1.03 -12.23
N VAL A 370 -26.85 -1.98 -12.41
CA VAL A 370 -27.49 -2.30 -13.69
C VAL A 370 -28.94 -1.80 -13.70
N ILE A 371 -29.35 -1.18 -14.81
CA ILE A 371 -30.74 -0.76 -15.05
C ILE A 371 -31.27 -1.39 -16.33
N GLY A 372 -32.47 -1.94 -16.25
CA GLY A 372 -33.18 -2.51 -17.37
C GLY A 372 -34.27 -3.47 -16.94
N ASP A 373 -35.10 -3.88 -17.90
CA ASP A 373 -36.18 -4.85 -17.67
C ASP A 373 -35.62 -6.18 -17.13
N VAL A 374 -34.39 -6.54 -17.53
CA VAL A 374 -33.70 -7.77 -17.08
C VAL A 374 -33.64 -7.88 -15.54
N VAL A 375 -33.47 -6.77 -14.83
CA VAL A 375 -33.45 -6.75 -13.35
C VAL A 375 -34.83 -7.08 -12.78
N ASN A 376 -35.87 -6.48 -13.34
CA ASN A 376 -37.24 -6.69 -12.90
C ASN A 376 -37.69 -8.14 -13.20
N VAL A 377 -37.33 -8.70 -14.38
CA VAL A 377 -37.63 -10.07 -14.73
C VAL A 377 -36.92 -11.04 -13.78
N ALA A 378 -35.63 -10.87 -13.51
CA ALA A 378 -34.88 -11.74 -12.62
C ALA A 378 -35.47 -11.76 -11.20
N ASN A 379 -35.84 -10.58 -10.66
CA ASN A 379 -36.48 -10.48 -9.35
C ASN A 379 -37.81 -11.24 -9.32
N ARG A 380 -38.65 -11.06 -10.35
CA ARG A 380 -39.95 -11.75 -10.42
C ARG A 380 -39.80 -13.26 -10.61
N VAL A 381 -38.79 -13.72 -11.36
CA VAL A 381 -38.46 -15.13 -11.48
C VAL A 381 -38.10 -15.72 -10.10
N CYS A 382 -37.40 -14.98 -9.28
CA CYS A 382 -37.14 -15.37 -7.90
C CYS A 382 -38.43 -15.46 -7.06
N ASP A 383 -39.35 -14.50 -7.18
CA ASP A 383 -40.65 -14.55 -6.51
C ASP A 383 -41.49 -15.78 -6.94
N ILE A 384 -41.54 -16.09 -8.25
CA ILE A 384 -42.24 -17.22 -8.81
C ILE A 384 -41.70 -18.58 -8.29
N CYS A 385 -40.44 -18.65 -7.86
CA CYS A 385 -39.90 -19.85 -7.18
C CYS A 385 -40.79 -20.32 -6.03
N LYS A 386 -41.36 -19.38 -5.25
CA LYS A 386 -42.24 -19.71 -4.12
C LYS A 386 -43.56 -20.33 -4.60
N GLU A 387 -44.13 -19.82 -5.67
CA GLU A 387 -45.39 -20.33 -6.24
C GLU A 387 -45.23 -21.74 -6.82
N LEU A 388 -44.11 -22.00 -7.45
CA LEU A 388 -43.81 -23.26 -8.12
C LEU A 388 -43.03 -24.26 -7.24
N ASN A 389 -42.79 -23.93 -5.98
CA ASN A 389 -41.96 -24.73 -5.07
C ASN A 389 -40.62 -25.13 -5.72
N ALA A 390 -39.92 -24.17 -6.25
CA ALA A 390 -38.66 -24.34 -6.94
C ALA A 390 -37.50 -23.74 -6.17
N GLU A 391 -36.37 -24.43 -6.08
CA GLU A 391 -35.14 -23.92 -5.50
C GLU A 391 -34.42 -22.96 -6.48
N ILE A 392 -34.41 -23.30 -7.76
CA ILE A 392 -33.83 -22.47 -8.82
C ILE A 392 -34.78 -22.42 -10.00
N LEU A 393 -35.10 -21.20 -10.46
CA LEU A 393 -35.76 -20.94 -11.73
C LEU A 393 -34.88 -20.13 -12.65
N ILE A 394 -34.82 -20.52 -13.91
CA ILE A 394 -34.12 -19.77 -14.94
C ILE A 394 -35.05 -19.50 -16.12
N THR A 395 -34.80 -18.41 -16.82
CA THR A 395 -35.54 -18.12 -18.06
C THR A 395 -34.96 -18.82 -19.27
N GLU A 396 -35.75 -18.95 -20.32
CA GLU A 396 -35.32 -19.51 -21.60
C GLU A 396 -34.13 -18.79 -22.21
N THR A 397 -34.04 -17.44 -22.04
CA THR A 397 -32.92 -16.64 -22.53
C THR A 397 -31.61 -17.03 -21.86
N LEU A 398 -31.63 -17.38 -20.58
CA LEU A 398 -30.45 -17.89 -19.86
C LEU A 398 -30.15 -19.32 -20.34
N LYS A 399 -31.17 -20.19 -20.35
CA LYS A 399 -31.02 -21.61 -20.70
C LYS A 399 -30.36 -21.80 -22.07
N ASN A 400 -30.76 -20.99 -23.07
CA ASN A 400 -30.20 -21.04 -24.43
C ASN A 400 -28.73 -20.57 -24.52
N ARG A 401 -28.16 -20.06 -23.45
CA ARG A 401 -26.76 -19.63 -23.33
C ARG A 401 -25.91 -20.58 -22.50
N LEU A 402 -26.49 -21.66 -21.96
CA LEU A 402 -25.74 -22.67 -21.22
C LEU A 402 -25.00 -23.59 -22.15
N ASN A 403 -23.81 -24.02 -21.73
CA ASN A 403 -22.94 -24.91 -22.50
C ASN A 403 -23.26 -26.39 -22.30
N GLU A 404 -24.23 -26.73 -21.42
CA GLU A 404 -24.57 -28.09 -21.05
C GLU A 404 -26.09 -28.33 -21.11
N GLU A 405 -26.48 -29.57 -21.29
CA GLU A 405 -27.86 -29.98 -21.07
C GLU A 405 -28.15 -30.09 -19.58
N ILE A 406 -29.23 -29.43 -19.16
CA ILE A 406 -29.62 -29.36 -17.75
C ILE A 406 -30.85 -30.22 -17.49
N ASN A 407 -30.85 -30.92 -16.34
CA ASN A 407 -32.04 -31.60 -15.86
C ASN A 407 -33.05 -30.58 -15.34
N SER A 408 -34.12 -30.33 -16.06
CA SER A 408 -35.08 -29.27 -15.73
C SER A 408 -36.50 -29.63 -16.18
N GLU A 409 -37.46 -29.17 -15.41
CA GLU A 409 -38.87 -29.17 -15.75
C GLU A 409 -39.22 -27.87 -16.48
N VAL A 410 -39.84 -27.98 -17.65
CA VAL A 410 -40.21 -26.83 -18.48
C VAL A 410 -41.59 -26.33 -18.11
N ILE A 411 -41.69 -25.03 -17.79
CA ILE A 411 -42.94 -24.33 -17.47
C ILE A 411 -43.18 -23.29 -18.56
N LYS A 412 -44.06 -23.61 -19.48
CA LYS A 412 -44.36 -22.76 -20.65
C LYS A 412 -45.37 -21.69 -20.32
N GLU A 413 -45.23 -20.53 -20.99
CA GLU A 413 -46.20 -19.45 -20.99
C GLU A 413 -46.61 -18.94 -19.59
N HIS A 414 -45.65 -18.85 -18.67
CA HIS A 414 -45.93 -18.31 -17.34
C HIS A 414 -46.07 -16.78 -17.40
N PRO A 415 -47.19 -16.23 -16.88
CA PRO A 415 -47.38 -14.78 -16.84
C PRO A 415 -46.44 -14.13 -15.81
N ILE A 416 -45.81 -13.03 -16.18
CA ILE A 416 -45.05 -12.21 -15.27
C ILE A 416 -45.79 -10.90 -15.03
N ARG A 417 -45.98 -10.56 -13.77
CA ARG A 417 -46.66 -9.32 -13.37
C ARG A 417 -46.05 -8.10 -14.08
N GLY A 418 -46.86 -7.31 -14.78
CA GLY A 418 -46.47 -6.10 -15.49
C GLY A 418 -45.75 -6.31 -16.83
N ARG A 419 -45.85 -7.51 -17.43
CA ARG A 419 -45.55 -7.77 -18.82
C ARG A 419 -46.78 -8.35 -19.52
N GLU A 420 -46.94 -8.01 -20.78
CA GLU A 420 -47.99 -8.60 -21.64
C GLU A 420 -47.51 -9.97 -22.15
N ASP A 421 -46.21 -10.11 -22.41
CA ASP A 421 -45.62 -11.33 -22.90
C ASP A 421 -45.39 -12.35 -21.77
N LYS A 422 -45.86 -13.57 -22.01
CA LYS A 422 -45.57 -14.73 -21.17
C LYS A 422 -44.16 -15.23 -21.42
N ILE A 423 -43.51 -15.81 -20.44
CA ILE A 423 -42.16 -16.36 -20.57
C ILE A 423 -42.13 -17.86 -20.27
N THR A 424 -41.15 -18.53 -20.87
CA THR A 424 -40.82 -19.92 -20.56
C THR A 424 -39.78 -19.96 -19.45
N LEU A 425 -40.10 -20.71 -18.40
CA LEU A 425 -39.23 -20.94 -17.25
C LEU A 425 -38.77 -22.39 -17.20
N TYR A 426 -37.59 -22.57 -16.60
CA TYR A 426 -37.01 -23.90 -16.36
C TYR A 426 -36.76 -24.06 -14.87
N LYS A 427 -37.45 -25.03 -14.25
CA LYS A 427 -37.23 -25.43 -12.86
C LYS A 427 -36.10 -26.44 -12.83
N ILE A 428 -35.01 -26.05 -12.15
CA ILE A 428 -33.78 -26.84 -12.09
C ILE A 428 -33.91 -27.91 -11.01
N GLN A 429 -33.54 -29.13 -11.34
CA GLN A 429 -33.45 -30.25 -10.41
C GLN A 429 -31.97 -30.49 -10.07
N ILE A 430 -31.57 -30.29 -8.81
CA ILE A 430 -30.22 -30.45 -8.31
C ILE A 430 -30.08 -31.71 -7.48
#